data_9cd3dc471df37976271cd05b0656e220
#
_entry.id   9cd3dc471df37976271cd05b0656e220
#
_cell.length_a   1.000
_cell.length_b   1.000
_cell.length_c   1.000
_cell.angle_alpha   90.00
_cell.angle_beta   90.00
_cell.angle_gamma   90.00
#
_symmetry.space_group_name_H-M   'P 1'
#
loop_
_entity.id
_entity.type
_entity.pdbx_description
1 polymer ?
#
loop_
_entity_poly.entity_id
_entity_poly.type
_entity_poly.pdbx_seq_one_letter_code
_entity_poly.pdbx_strand_id
1 'polypeptide(L)'
;MANSRFQAHVSKILVGLYVFSLILEPKIFALAGDEGAAAATNSSEGNAGASPQSKDDYIGGNGGNNGIEVSQLCNTDLQTFLPPPYGNISRMVCKPIWNTFILRYLKREDHVMTIILSAIYTTGWVGIGFSKDGMMAGSSAMVGWFNRKGQARIKQFFLQGTRQSLVIAGKGELPLANVPPVVVIHGAMIYLAFQLKFENSIGRQPIILAFGTRYPHHLHLTHHDDKRTIMFDFSGGSSSVLQVSSREKKNHGALGVIGWGLILPVGAIVPRYFKHKDPLWYYLHAIIQLLGFVFGLATVLLGIQLYDKLNVKNANIDAHRGIGIFILVLSILQILAFFLRPKKESKIRRYWNWYHSWFGRIALFFGAINIVLGIQIGYAGNEWKIGYGFLLAIILLAVIVLEALYWMKRSDQKATPSTFQMNPMQ
;
A
#
# COMPACT_ATOMS: atom_id res chain seq x y z
N MET A 1 37.01 -16.08 -26.73
CA MET A 1 37.55 -14.99 -25.86
C MET A 1 36.64 -13.78 -25.66
N ALA A 2 35.67 -13.49 -26.53
CA ALA A 2 34.74 -12.34 -26.34
C ALA A 2 33.70 -12.56 -25.26
N ASN A 3 33.26 -13.80 -25.02
CA ASN A 3 32.16 -14.11 -24.06
C ASN A 3 32.59 -14.04 -22.57
N SER A 4 33.87 -14.37 -22.27
CA SER A 4 34.39 -14.33 -20.90
C SER A 4 34.62 -12.88 -20.40
N ARG A 5 35.00 -11.96 -21.28
CA ARG A 5 35.16 -10.55 -20.97
C ARG A 5 33.80 -9.87 -20.75
N PHE A 6 32.78 -10.32 -21.50
CA PHE A 6 31.40 -9.80 -21.33
C PHE A 6 30.80 -10.23 -19.98
N GLN A 7 30.96 -11.50 -19.58
CA GLN A 7 30.50 -11.97 -18.26
C GLN A 7 31.21 -11.28 -17.08
N ALA A 8 32.52 -11.04 -17.20
CA ALA A 8 33.29 -10.31 -16.17
C ALA A 8 32.86 -8.84 -16.02
N HIS A 9 32.46 -8.17 -17.11
CA HIS A 9 31.94 -6.80 -17.04
C HIS A 9 30.51 -6.74 -16.46
N VAL A 10 29.64 -7.70 -16.79
CA VAL A 10 28.28 -7.81 -16.24
C VAL A 10 28.32 -8.07 -14.74
N SER A 11 29.21 -8.97 -14.28
CA SER A 11 29.41 -9.24 -12.85
C SER A 11 29.87 -8.00 -12.06
N LYS A 12 30.81 -7.23 -12.61
CA LYS A 12 31.29 -5.99 -11.96
C LYS A 12 30.23 -4.91 -11.86
N ILE A 13 29.35 -4.80 -12.86
CA ILE A 13 28.23 -3.84 -12.84
C ILE A 13 27.15 -4.28 -11.87
N LEU A 14 26.83 -5.59 -11.80
CA LEU A 14 25.89 -6.12 -10.82
C LEU A 14 26.39 -5.96 -9.36
N VAL A 15 27.69 -6.17 -9.14
CA VAL A 15 28.32 -5.90 -7.84
C VAL A 15 28.30 -4.40 -7.53
N GLY A 16 28.57 -3.53 -8.50
CA GLY A 16 28.47 -2.07 -8.32
C GLY A 16 27.04 -1.60 -8.00
N LEU A 17 26.04 -2.18 -8.64
CA LEU A 17 24.62 -1.88 -8.36
C LEU A 17 24.18 -2.41 -6.98
N TYR A 18 24.68 -3.57 -6.59
CA TYR A 18 24.44 -4.14 -5.26
C TYR A 18 25.11 -3.31 -4.15
N VAL A 19 26.35 -2.90 -4.35
CA VAL A 19 27.07 -2.00 -3.42
C VAL A 19 26.40 -0.64 -3.34
N PHE A 20 25.92 -0.09 -4.46
CA PHE A 20 25.19 1.18 -4.50
C PHE A 20 23.81 1.08 -3.81
N SER A 21 23.14 -0.06 -3.89
CA SER A 21 21.88 -0.31 -3.16
C SER A 21 22.09 -0.42 -1.64
N LEU A 22 23.26 -0.91 -1.20
CA LEU A 22 23.65 -0.98 0.22
C LEU A 22 24.04 0.41 0.79
N ILE A 23 24.55 1.32 -0.07
CA ILE A 23 24.89 2.70 0.32
C ILE A 23 23.63 3.57 0.48
N LEU A 24 22.53 3.21 -0.17
CA LEU A 24 21.21 3.85 -0.05
C LEU A 24 20.38 3.26 1.11
N GLU A 25 21.04 2.91 2.23
CA GLU A 25 20.29 2.60 3.45
C GLU A 25 19.42 3.78 3.88
N PRO A 26 18.21 3.52 4.43
CA PRO A 26 17.19 4.55 4.74
C PRO A 26 17.64 5.63 5.74
N LYS A 27 18.82 5.53 6.32
CA LYS A 27 19.39 6.52 7.26
C LYS A 27 19.79 7.85 6.58
N ILE A 28 20.02 7.89 5.28
CA ILE A 28 20.43 9.12 4.58
C ILE A 28 19.23 10.03 4.31
N PHE A 29 18.02 9.50 4.19
CA PHE A 29 16.83 10.31 4.00
C PHE A 29 16.20 10.85 5.29
N ALA A 30 16.55 10.31 6.45
CA ALA A 30 16.11 10.80 7.76
C ALA A 30 16.82 12.09 8.20
N LEU A 31 17.97 12.44 7.59
CA LEU A 31 18.75 13.65 7.89
C LEU A 31 18.32 14.90 7.12
N ALA A 32 17.47 14.76 6.11
CA ALA A 32 16.97 15.89 5.30
C ALA A 32 15.62 16.44 5.77
N GLY A 33 15.01 15.88 6.80
CA GLY A 33 13.68 16.26 7.31
C GLY A 33 13.63 17.07 8.59
N ASP A 34 14.78 17.39 9.20
CA ASP A 34 14.80 17.97 10.56
C ASP A 34 15.39 19.40 10.66
N GLU A 35 15.61 20.07 9.53
CA GLU A 35 15.96 21.49 9.53
C GLU A 35 14.88 22.32 8.80
N GLY A 36 13.83 22.72 9.53
CA GLY A 36 12.82 23.61 8.94
C GLY A 36 11.61 23.93 9.81
N ALA A 37 11.76 23.93 11.12
CA ALA A 37 10.69 24.42 12.01
C ALA A 37 11.24 25.33 13.11
N ALA A 38 11.71 26.50 12.76
CA ALA A 38 11.81 27.61 13.70
C ALA A 38 11.63 28.95 12.97
N ALA A 39 10.69 29.75 13.54
CA ALA A 39 10.48 31.16 13.31
C ALA A 39 9.61 31.61 12.13
N ALA A 40 8.35 31.93 12.43
CA ALA A 40 7.79 33.25 12.13
C ALA A 40 6.48 33.45 12.91
N THR A 41 6.56 34.31 13.87
CA THR A 41 5.44 34.96 14.59
C THR A 41 4.89 36.12 13.77
N ASN A 42 3.55 36.30 13.87
CA ASN A 42 2.76 37.55 13.77
C ASN A 42 2.67 38.31 12.43
N SER A 43 1.46 38.44 11.86
CA SER A 43 0.53 39.62 12.09
C SER A 43 -0.55 39.68 11.03
N SER A 44 -1.76 39.82 11.52
CA SER A 44 -2.91 40.68 11.17
C SER A 44 -3.45 40.82 9.73
N GLU A 45 -4.77 40.56 9.67
CA GLU A 45 -5.86 41.33 9.03
C GLU A 45 -6.01 41.38 7.51
N GLY A 46 -7.22 41.02 7.03
CA GLY A 46 -7.75 41.52 5.77
C GLY A 46 -8.72 40.60 5.01
N ASN A 47 -9.95 40.59 5.40
CA ASN A 47 -11.27 40.59 4.74
C ASN A 47 -11.50 40.07 3.30
N ALA A 48 -12.56 39.24 3.21
CA ALA A 48 -13.62 39.13 2.18
C ALA A 48 -13.39 38.29 0.89
N GLY A 49 -14.26 37.28 0.74
CA GLY A 49 -14.55 36.62 -0.53
C GLY A 49 -15.18 35.24 -0.37
N ALA A 50 -16.52 35.19 -0.22
CA ALA A 50 -17.31 33.97 -0.06
C ALA A 50 -17.50 33.22 -1.39
N SER A 51 -17.35 31.89 -1.38
CA SER A 51 -18.13 30.96 -2.21
C SER A 51 -18.14 29.55 -1.60
N PRO A 52 -19.14 28.72 -1.85
CA PRO A 52 -19.69 27.78 -0.88
C PRO A 52 -18.92 26.47 -0.81
N GLN A 53 -18.40 26.17 0.39
CA GLN A 53 -17.85 24.87 0.75
C GLN A 53 -18.97 23.89 1.12
N SER A 54 -18.88 22.70 0.57
CA SER A 54 -19.61 21.52 1.02
C SER A 54 -19.31 21.26 2.50
N LYS A 55 -20.36 21.15 3.27
CA LYS A 55 -20.35 20.82 4.69
C LYS A 55 -19.84 19.41 4.92
N ASP A 56 -18.58 19.30 5.30
CA ASP A 56 -18.09 18.24 6.16
C ASP A 56 -17.85 18.91 7.52
N ASP A 57 -18.90 18.95 8.30
CA ASP A 57 -18.91 19.61 9.59
C ASP A 57 -17.94 18.93 10.56
N TYR A 58 -16.91 19.68 10.87
CA TYR A 58 -16.17 19.60 12.12
C TYR A 58 -17.15 19.71 13.29
N ILE A 59 -17.45 18.60 13.94
CA ILE A 59 -17.86 18.65 15.34
C ILE A 59 -16.58 18.63 16.17
N GLY A 60 -15.99 19.79 16.33
CA GLY A 60 -15.22 20.17 17.51
C GLY A 60 -16.18 20.19 18.67
N GLY A 61 -16.58 19.02 19.16
CA GLY A 61 -17.42 18.88 20.33
C GLY A 61 -16.61 19.34 21.54
N ASN A 62 -17.15 20.31 22.21
CA ASN A 62 -16.85 20.76 23.58
C ASN A 62 -16.51 19.52 24.45
N GLY A 63 -15.22 19.25 24.65
CA GLY A 63 -14.71 18.04 25.31
C GLY A 63 -14.83 18.04 26.84
N GLY A 64 -15.73 18.81 27.42
CA GLY A 64 -15.86 18.91 28.86
C GLY A 64 -16.74 17.85 29.51
N ASN A 65 -17.93 17.56 28.98
CA ASN A 65 -18.88 16.69 29.66
C ASN A 65 -18.89 15.25 29.19
N ASN A 66 -18.73 14.98 27.89
CA ASN A 66 -18.76 13.60 27.38
C ASN A 66 -17.48 12.80 27.73
N GLY A 67 -16.34 13.46 27.89
CA GLY A 67 -15.09 12.80 28.29
C GLY A 67 -15.11 12.32 29.75
N ILE A 68 -15.80 13.00 30.62
CA ILE A 68 -15.90 12.62 32.04
C ILE A 68 -16.82 11.40 32.20
N GLU A 69 -17.97 11.33 31.51
CA GLU A 69 -18.88 10.19 31.58
C GLU A 69 -18.24 8.90 31.00
N VAL A 70 -17.56 9.01 29.88
CA VAL A 70 -16.89 7.83 29.25
C VAL A 70 -15.70 7.33 30.07
N SER A 71 -14.96 8.23 30.75
CA SER A 71 -13.87 7.83 31.66
C SER A 71 -14.39 7.14 32.92
N GLN A 72 -15.59 7.47 33.41
CA GLN A 72 -16.23 6.77 34.53
C GLN A 72 -16.52 5.31 34.22
N LEU A 73 -16.80 4.96 32.96
CA LEU A 73 -17.00 3.57 32.54
C LEU A 73 -15.74 2.70 32.70
N CYS A 74 -14.55 3.30 32.82
CA CYS A 74 -13.34 2.57 33.17
C CYS A 74 -13.36 2.02 34.62
N ASN A 75 -14.16 2.60 35.51
CA ASN A 75 -14.26 2.18 36.90
C ASN A 75 -15.26 1.00 37.11
N THR A 76 -15.86 0.49 36.03
CA THR A 76 -16.78 -0.66 36.11
C THR A 76 -16.05 -1.89 36.58
N ASP A 77 -16.56 -2.50 37.65
CA ASP A 77 -16.04 -3.78 38.17
C ASP A 77 -16.44 -4.94 37.22
N LEU A 78 -15.43 -5.47 36.55
CA LEU A 78 -15.60 -6.56 35.58
C LEU A 78 -15.83 -7.92 36.25
N GLN A 79 -15.48 -8.08 37.54
CA GLN A 79 -15.62 -9.35 38.24
C GLN A 79 -17.06 -9.74 38.44
N THR A 80 -17.96 -8.76 38.48
CA THR A 80 -19.39 -8.98 38.74
C THR A 80 -20.13 -9.67 37.60
N PHE A 81 -19.62 -9.62 36.37
CA PHE A 81 -20.35 -10.14 35.21
C PHE A 81 -19.50 -10.85 34.15
N LEU A 82 -18.16 -10.64 34.12
CA LEU A 82 -17.29 -11.37 33.20
C LEU A 82 -16.80 -12.68 33.85
N PRO A 83 -16.88 -13.82 33.15
CA PRO A 83 -16.36 -15.08 33.65
C PRO A 83 -14.83 -15.08 33.73
N PRO A 84 -14.25 -15.93 34.62
CA PRO A 84 -12.79 -16.14 34.62
C PRO A 84 -12.28 -16.62 33.25
N PRO A 85 -11.07 -16.22 32.84
CA PRO A 85 -10.12 -15.40 33.56
C PRO A 85 -10.34 -13.89 33.42
N TYR A 86 -11.32 -13.44 32.60
CA TYR A 86 -11.49 -12.05 32.19
C TYR A 86 -11.94 -11.11 33.33
N GLY A 87 -12.82 -11.60 34.22
CA GLY A 87 -13.27 -10.82 35.36
C GLY A 87 -12.19 -10.61 36.42
N ASN A 88 -11.29 -11.56 36.62
CA ASN A 88 -10.33 -11.57 37.71
C ASN A 88 -9.03 -10.81 37.40
N ILE A 89 -8.96 -10.07 36.30
CA ILE A 89 -7.76 -9.38 35.89
C ILE A 89 -7.72 -8.00 36.54
N SER A 90 -6.80 -7.80 37.48
CA SER A 90 -6.48 -6.49 38.07
C SER A 90 -5.50 -5.70 37.17
N ARG A 91 -5.56 -4.36 37.26
CA ARG A 91 -4.61 -3.43 36.61
C ARG A 91 -4.60 -3.43 35.07
N MET A 92 -5.76 -3.62 34.43
CA MET A 92 -5.87 -3.39 33.00
C MET A 92 -5.72 -1.90 32.66
N VAL A 93 -5.01 -1.60 31.58
CA VAL A 93 -5.04 -0.26 30.99
C VAL A 93 -6.41 -0.07 30.35
N CYS A 94 -7.09 1.00 30.70
CA CYS A 94 -8.41 1.35 30.16
C CYS A 94 -8.35 2.68 29.42
N LYS A 95 -8.82 2.70 28.16
CA LYS A 95 -8.82 3.89 27.30
C LYS A 95 -10.12 3.99 26.53
N PRO A 96 -10.84 5.11 26.59
CA PRO A 96 -11.84 5.46 25.58
C PRO A 96 -11.12 5.73 24.27
N ILE A 97 -11.58 5.07 23.19
CA ILE A 97 -10.85 5.08 21.91
C ILE A 97 -11.65 5.67 20.75
N TRP A 98 -12.98 5.57 20.80
CA TRP A 98 -13.87 6.15 19.80
C TRP A 98 -15.34 6.08 20.23
N ASN A 99 -16.07 7.19 20.17
CA ASN A 99 -17.46 7.30 20.61
C ASN A 99 -17.64 6.62 21.98
N THR A 100 -18.47 5.57 22.04
CA THR A 100 -18.72 4.77 23.24
C THR A 100 -17.79 3.57 23.37
N PHE A 101 -16.83 3.41 22.45
CA PHE A 101 -15.89 2.30 22.47
C PHE A 101 -14.79 2.52 23.50
N ILE A 102 -14.68 1.59 24.43
CA ILE A 102 -13.67 1.55 25.47
C ILE A 102 -12.83 0.29 25.29
N LEU A 103 -11.53 0.47 25.19
CA LEU A 103 -10.57 -0.60 25.10
C LEU A 103 -9.89 -0.78 26.45
N ARG A 104 -10.01 -1.98 27.00
CA ARG A 104 -9.20 -2.42 28.15
C ARG A 104 -8.25 -3.49 27.69
N TYR A 105 -7.01 -3.40 28.09
CA TYR A 105 -6.02 -4.43 27.77
C TYR A 105 -5.00 -4.59 28.88
N LEU A 106 -4.45 -5.80 28.94
CA LEU A 106 -3.31 -6.17 29.76
C LEU A 106 -2.36 -7.02 28.95
N LYS A 107 -1.10 -6.62 28.90
CA LYS A 107 -0.01 -7.37 28.30
C LYS A 107 0.73 -8.10 29.41
N ARG A 108 0.84 -9.43 29.27
CA ARG A 108 1.58 -10.29 30.18
C ARG A 108 2.97 -10.60 29.66
N GLU A 109 3.86 -11.03 30.54
CA GLU A 109 5.24 -11.39 30.17
C GLU A 109 5.33 -12.60 29.25
N ASP A 110 4.35 -13.51 29.29
CA ASP A 110 4.22 -14.68 28.42
C ASP A 110 3.75 -14.37 27.00
N HIS A 111 3.83 -13.09 26.59
CA HIS A 111 3.34 -12.57 25.30
C HIS A 111 1.82 -12.72 25.06
N VAL A 112 1.07 -13.04 26.11
CA VAL A 112 -0.39 -13.05 26.05
C VAL A 112 -0.92 -11.64 26.33
N MET A 113 -1.77 -11.16 25.40
CA MET A 113 -2.50 -9.91 25.57
C MET A 113 -3.99 -10.23 25.79
N THR A 114 -4.49 -9.82 26.94
CA THR A 114 -5.93 -9.85 27.21
C THR A 114 -6.55 -8.55 26.74
N ILE A 115 -7.62 -8.64 25.97
CA ILE A 115 -8.35 -7.51 25.39
C ILE A 115 -9.81 -7.62 25.79
N ILE A 116 -10.37 -6.51 26.30
CA ILE A 116 -11.80 -6.35 26.55
C ILE A 116 -12.24 -5.08 25.84
N LEU A 117 -13.02 -5.23 24.80
CA LEU A 117 -13.69 -4.12 24.12
C LEU A 117 -15.10 -3.99 24.65
N SER A 118 -15.49 -2.78 25.00
CA SER A 118 -16.88 -2.47 25.36
C SER A 118 -17.41 -1.28 24.55
N ALA A 119 -18.72 -1.31 24.24
CA ALA A 119 -19.42 -0.25 23.52
C ALA A 119 -20.91 -0.28 23.89
N ILE A 120 -21.60 0.84 23.73
CA ILE A 120 -23.06 0.87 23.82
C ILE A 120 -23.65 -0.09 22.79
N TYR A 121 -24.64 -0.88 23.23
CA TYR A 121 -25.22 -1.91 22.41
C TYR A 121 -26.73 -2.00 22.62
N THR A 122 -27.45 -1.90 21.53
CA THR A 122 -28.91 -2.13 21.52
C THR A 122 -29.25 -3.37 20.71
N THR A 123 -28.73 -3.45 19.48
CA THR A 123 -28.93 -4.56 18.54
C THR A 123 -27.73 -4.68 17.61
N GLY A 124 -27.72 -5.74 16.79
CA GLY A 124 -26.74 -5.92 15.72
C GLY A 124 -25.44 -6.53 16.19
N TRP A 125 -24.29 -5.89 15.91
CA TRP A 125 -22.97 -6.43 16.17
C TRP A 125 -21.94 -5.32 16.45
N VAL A 126 -20.91 -5.65 17.22
CA VAL A 126 -19.75 -4.79 17.52
C VAL A 126 -18.47 -5.56 17.21
N GLY A 127 -17.48 -4.89 16.64
CA GLY A 127 -16.23 -5.53 16.26
C GLY A 127 -14.99 -4.67 16.42
N ILE A 128 -13.86 -5.35 16.66
CA ILE A 128 -12.52 -4.80 16.66
C ILE A 128 -11.67 -5.62 15.67
N GLY A 129 -11.06 -4.94 14.70
CA GLY A 129 -10.18 -5.52 13.71
C GLY A 129 -8.74 -5.08 13.90
N PHE A 130 -7.80 -5.97 13.61
CA PHE A 130 -6.37 -5.71 13.58
C PHE A 130 -5.94 -5.66 12.13
N SER A 131 -5.47 -4.50 11.71
CA SER A 131 -5.12 -4.24 10.32
C SER A 131 -3.61 -4.09 10.15
N LYS A 132 -3.10 -4.49 8.98
CA LYS A 132 -1.70 -4.28 8.61
C LYS A 132 -1.46 -2.88 8.02
N ASP A 133 -2.52 -2.24 7.54
CA ASP A 133 -2.43 -1.00 6.74
C ASP A 133 -3.55 0.01 7.04
N GLY A 134 -4.31 -0.21 8.11
CA GLY A 134 -5.43 0.63 8.50
C GLY A 134 -6.71 0.44 7.66
N MET A 135 -6.70 -0.49 6.71
CA MET A 135 -7.85 -0.78 5.85
C MET A 135 -8.59 -2.04 6.29
N MET A 136 -9.88 -2.12 5.94
CA MET A 136 -10.71 -3.29 6.21
C MET A 136 -10.18 -4.53 5.49
N ALA A 137 -9.84 -4.43 4.21
CA ALA A 137 -9.37 -5.55 3.41
C ALA A 137 -8.02 -6.08 3.91
N GLY A 138 -7.93 -7.40 4.09
CA GLY A 138 -6.74 -8.08 4.62
C GLY A 138 -6.62 -8.06 6.13
N SER A 139 -7.62 -7.56 6.85
CA SER A 139 -7.64 -7.51 8.32
C SER A 139 -8.33 -8.72 8.91
N SER A 140 -7.99 -9.04 10.16
CA SER A 140 -8.68 -10.02 10.97
C SER A 140 -9.39 -9.35 12.14
N ALA A 141 -10.63 -9.70 12.42
CA ALA A 141 -11.45 -9.04 13.41
C ALA A 141 -12.13 -10.03 14.37
N MET A 142 -12.26 -9.62 15.62
CA MET A 142 -13.16 -10.23 16.58
C MET A 142 -14.48 -9.47 16.59
N VAL A 143 -15.60 -10.19 16.39
CA VAL A 143 -16.94 -9.60 16.34
C VAL A 143 -17.85 -10.33 17.30
N GLY A 144 -18.57 -9.55 18.12
CA GLY A 144 -19.53 -10.05 19.09
C GLY A 144 -20.93 -9.52 18.83
N TRP A 145 -21.94 -10.37 19.08
CA TRP A 145 -23.35 -10.00 18.98
C TRP A 145 -24.24 -10.93 19.79
N PHE A 146 -25.45 -10.51 20.00
CA PHE A 146 -26.51 -11.37 20.49
C PHE A 146 -27.49 -11.62 19.35
N ASN A 147 -27.86 -12.88 19.14
CA ASN A 147 -28.87 -13.21 18.13
C ASN A 147 -30.31 -12.85 18.63
N ARG A 148 -31.31 -12.97 17.75
CA ARG A 148 -32.72 -12.66 18.10
C ARG A 148 -33.28 -13.50 19.26
N LYS A 149 -32.62 -14.63 19.60
CA LYS A 149 -32.98 -15.50 20.74
C LYS A 149 -32.23 -15.14 22.03
N GLY A 150 -31.48 -14.01 22.05
CA GLY A 150 -30.66 -13.60 23.18
C GLY A 150 -29.39 -14.43 23.41
N GLN A 151 -29.01 -15.29 22.47
CA GLN A 151 -27.79 -16.09 22.61
C GLN A 151 -26.56 -15.30 22.22
N ALA A 152 -25.57 -15.32 23.08
CA ALA A 152 -24.26 -14.70 22.87
C ALA A 152 -23.51 -15.38 21.75
N ARG A 153 -22.88 -14.60 20.88
CA ARG A 153 -22.04 -15.05 19.76
C ARG A 153 -20.81 -14.17 19.66
N ILE A 154 -19.64 -14.78 19.67
CA ILE A 154 -18.38 -14.12 19.36
C ILE A 154 -17.58 -14.99 18.41
N LYS A 155 -17.06 -14.39 17.33
CA LYS A 155 -16.28 -15.11 16.31
C LYS A 155 -15.20 -14.24 15.71
N GLN A 156 -14.15 -14.90 15.26
CA GLN A 156 -13.14 -14.29 14.41
C GLN A 156 -13.63 -14.27 12.96
N PHE A 157 -13.31 -13.17 12.26
CA PHE A 157 -13.59 -13.00 10.84
C PHE A 157 -12.32 -12.59 10.11
N PHE A 158 -12.15 -13.12 8.91
CA PHE A 158 -11.18 -12.60 7.96
C PHE A 158 -11.88 -11.65 6.97
N LEU A 159 -11.41 -10.40 6.91
CA LEU A 159 -11.96 -9.34 6.07
C LEU A 159 -11.21 -9.32 4.74
N GLN A 160 -11.47 -10.28 3.85
CA GLN A 160 -10.78 -10.41 2.57
C GLN A 160 -11.03 -9.20 1.64
N GLY A 161 -12.14 -8.50 1.82
CA GLY A 161 -12.51 -7.33 1.03
C GLY A 161 -13.67 -6.58 1.66
N THR A 162 -14.20 -5.60 0.95
CA THR A 162 -15.28 -4.72 1.42
C THR A 162 -16.69 -5.22 1.08
N ARG A 163 -16.82 -6.27 0.26
CA ARG A 163 -18.12 -6.89 -0.04
C ARG A 163 -18.49 -7.88 1.07
N GLN A 164 -19.75 -7.98 1.41
CA GLN A 164 -20.25 -8.89 2.46
C GLN A 164 -19.81 -10.35 2.24
N SER A 165 -19.80 -10.83 1.00
CA SER A 165 -19.35 -12.18 0.63
C SER A 165 -17.86 -12.43 0.89
N LEU A 166 -17.06 -11.38 1.06
CA LEU A 166 -15.62 -11.44 1.33
C LEU A 166 -15.30 -11.29 2.83
N VAL A 167 -16.31 -11.25 3.69
CA VAL A 167 -16.19 -11.26 5.15
C VAL A 167 -16.44 -12.68 5.65
N ILE A 168 -15.37 -13.41 5.92
CA ILE A 168 -15.40 -14.86 6.13
C ILE A 168 -15.33 -15.18 7.62
N ALA A 169 -16.41 -15.76 8.15
CA ALA A 169 -16.49 -16.20 9.54
C ALA A 169 -15.62 -17.44 9.81
N GLY A 170 -15.05 -17.52 11.01
CA GLY A 170 -14.23 -18.65 11.45
C GLY A 170 -12.86 -18.72 10.80
N LYS A 171 -12.49 -17.73 9.99
CA LYS A 171 -11.16 -17.54 9.42
C LYS A 171 -10.56 -16.25 9.94
N GLY A 172 -9.24 -16.17 9.95
CA GLY A 172 -8.49 -14.99 10.38
C GLY A 172 -7.09 -15.38 10.85
N GLU A 173 -6.23 -14.40 10.95
CA GLU A 173 -4.82 -14.55 11.32
C GLU A 173 -4.55 -14.12 12.77
N LEU A 174 -5.61 -13.84 13.57
CA LEU A 174 -5.39 -13.48 14.98
C LEU A 174 -4.94 -14.71 15.75
N PRO A 175 -3.80 -14.63 16.45
CA PRO A 175 -3.27 -15.75 17.25
C PRO A 175 -4.03 -15.85 18.56
N LEU A 176 -5.25 -16.40 18.51
CA LEU A 176 -6.08 -16.60 19.70
C LEU A 176 -5.39 -17.56 20.69
N ALA A 177 -5.37 -17.17 21.97
CA ALA A 177 -4.92 -18.05 23.04
C ALA A 177 -5.94 -19.17 23.29
N ASN A 178 -5.55 -20.20 24.04
CA ASN A 178 -6.41 -21.37 24.35
C ASN A 178 -7.61 -21.05 25.27
N VAL A 179 -7.78 -19.79 25.65
CA VAL A 179 -8.93 -19.35 26.45
C VAL A 179 -10.08 -18.94 25.56
N PRO A 180 -11.26 -19.51 25.72
CA PRO A 180 -12.42 -19.18 24.87
C PRO A 180 -12.77 -17.69 24.96
N PRO A 181 -13.00 -17.02 23.82
CA PRO A 181 -13.49 -15.65 23.81
C PRO A 181 -14.95 -15.60 24.32
N VAL A 182 -15.29 -14.50 24.99
CA VAL A 182 -16.59 -14.32 25.65
C VAL A 182 -17.21 -13.01 25.21
N VAL A 183 -18.55 -13.00 25.08
CA VAL A 183 -19.32 -11.78 24.93
C VAL A 183 -20.45 -11.75 25.94
N VAL A 184 -20.58 -10.61 26.64
CA VAL A 184 -21.56 -10.37 27.73
C VAL A 184 -22.20 -9.01 27.53
N ILE A 185 -23.48 -8.88 27.89
CA ILE A 185 -24.14 -7.59 28.07
C ILE A 185 -24.22 -7.31 29.57
N HIS A 186 -23.81 -6.10 29.95
CA HIS A 186 -24.01 -5.58 31.28
C HIS A 186 -24.49 -4.12 31.20
N GLY A 187 -25.67 -3.85 31.73
CA GLY A 187 -26.35 -2.59 31.50
C GLY A 187 -26.64 -2.35 30.02
N ALA A 188 -26.31 -1.17 29.52
CA ALA A 188 -26.47 -0.80 28.10
C ALA A 188 -25.21 -1.14 27.25
N MET A 189 -24.23 -1.85 27.79
CA MET A 189 -22.94 -2.11 27.14
C MET A 189 -22.77 -3.56 26.79
N ILE A 190 -22.20 -3.81 25.61
CA ILE A 190 -21.65 -5.12 25.22
C ILE A 190 -20.15 -5.16 25.55
N TYR A 191 -19.68 -6.29 26.06
CA TYR A 191 -18.29 -6.56 26.38
C TYR A 191 -17.79 -7.77 25.58
N LEU A 192 -16.77 -7.57 24.76
CA LEU A 192 -16.07 -8.61 24.02
C LEU A 192 -14.74 -8.87 24.70
N ALA A 193 -14.54 -10.05 25.27
CA ALA A 193 -13.31 -10.41 25.96
C ALA A 193 -12.62 -11.56 25.23
N PHE A 194 -11.33 -11.43 24.92
CA PHE A 194 -10.52 -12.45 24.26
C PHE A 194 -9.04 -12.25 24.55
N GLN A 195 -8.24 -13.30 24.31
CA GLN A 195 -6.80 -13.27 24.48
C GLN A 195 -6.08 -13.60 23.18
N LEU A 196 -5.02 -12.85 22.91
CA LEU A 196 -4.13 -13.08 21.78
C LEU A 196 -2.74 -13.42 22.28
N LYS A 197 -2.09 -14.44 21.70
CA LYS A 197 -0.72 -14.83 22.03
C LYS A 197 0.19 -14.50 20.85
N PHE A 198 1.02 -13.50 21.01
CA PHE A 198 1.94 -13.05 19.96
C PHE A 198 3.33 -13.67 20.14
N GLU A 199 4.06 -13.86 19.05
CA GLU A 199 5.46 -14.26 19.08
C GLU A 199 6.35 -13.13 19.58
N ASN A 200 6.03 -11.88 19.24
CA ASN A 200 6.73 -10.68 19.63
C ASN A 200 5.79 -9.67 20.28
N SER A 201 6.34 -8.76 21.07
CA SER A 201 5.54 -7.71 21.71
C SER A 201 4.91 -6.77 20.67
N ILE A 202 3.59 -6.61 20.71
CA ILE A 202 2.89 -5.61 19.90
C ILE A 202 3.15 -4.22 20.49
N GLY A 203 3.59 -3.31 19.65
CA GLY A 203 3.66 -1.89 19.90
C GLY A 203 2.50 -1.15 19.21
N ARG A 204 2.83 -0.29 18.25
CA ARG A 204 1.85 0.48 17.46
C ARG A 204 1.16 -0.42 16.44
N GLN A 205 -0.18 -0.42 16.46
CA GLN A 205 -1.01 -1.29 15.62
C GLN A 205 -2.23 -0.53 15.11
N PRO A 206 -2.51 -0.54 13.78
CA PRO A 206 -3.78 -0.05 13.27
C PRO A 206 -4.94 -0.93 13.74
N ILE A 207 -5.93 -0.31 14.37
CA ILE A 207 -7.15 -0.97 14.85
C ILE A 207 -8.34 -0.39 14.11
N ILE A 208 -9.22 -1.27 13.65
CA ILE A 208 -10.49 -0.91 13.03
C ILE A 208 -11.60 -1.21 14.01
N LEU A 209 -12.41 -0.22 14.32
CA LEU A 209 -13.60 -0.33 15.14
C LEU A 209 -14.81 -0.19 14.23
N ALA A 210 -15.82 -1.00 14.45
CA ALA A 210 -17.05 -0.90 13.68
C ALA A 210 -18.22 -1.50 14.47
N PHE A 211 -19.41 -1.00 14.19
CA PHE A 211 -20.68 -1.57 14.67
C PHE A 211 -21.73 -1.52 13.57
N GLY A 212 -22.69 -2.40 13.65
CA GLY A 212 -23.88 -2.41 12.82
C GLY A 212 -25.11 -2.73 13.66
N THR A 213 -26.21 -2.05 13.42
CA THR A 213 -27.46 -2.20 14.17
C THR A 213 -28.32 -3.38 13.71
N ARG A 214 -28.03 -3.94 12.53
CA ARG A 214 -28.75 -5.09 11.98
C ARG A 214 -28.11 -6.40 12.41
N TYR A 215 -28.93 -7.39 12.79
CA TYR A 215 -28.45 -8.70 13.19
C TYR A 215 -27.70 -9.41 12.07
N PRO A 216 -26.56 -10.05 12.35
CA PRO A 216 -25.92 -10.98 11.41
C PRO A 216 -26.86 -12.14 11.06
N HIS A 217 -26.87 -12.53 9.77
CA HIS A 217 -27.67 -13.64 9.30
C HIS A 217 -26.75 -14.81 8.90
N HIS A 218 -26.94 -15.99 9.49
CA HIS A 218 -26.10 -17.19 9.24
C HIS A 218 -24.59 -16.91 9.20
N LEU A 219 -24.06 -16.14 10.17
CA LEU A 219 -22.67 -15.71 10.28
C LEU A 219 -22.22 -14.72 9.19
N HIS A 220 -23.10 -14.21 8.36
CA HIS A 220 -22.82 -13.11 7.46
C HIS A 220 -23.09 -11.79 8.20
N LEU A 221 -22.04 -10.98 8.39
CA LEU A 221 -22.18 -9.66 8.97
C LEU A 221 -22.92 -8.74 8.00
N THR A 222 -23.84 -7.95 8.54
CA THR A 222 -24.44 -6.86 7.78
C THR A 222 -23.43 -5.73 7.58
N HIS A 223 -23.73 -4.80 6.68
CA HIS A 223 -22.93 -3.59 6.54
C HIS A 223 -22.89 -2.86 7.89
N HIS A 224 -21.71 -2.33 8.26
CA HIS A 224 -21.54 -1.49 9.44
C HIS A 224 -22.26 -0.16 9.22
N ASP A 225 -22.85 0.39 10.29
CA ASP A 225 -23.48 1.70 10.27
C ASP A 225 -22.42 2.79 10.44
N ASP A 226 -21.41 2.55 11.30
CA ASP A 226 -20.26 3.43 11.43
C ASP A 226 -18.98 2.64 11.72
N LYS A 227 -17.84 3.26 11.43
CA LYS A 227 -16.50 2.67 11.59
C LYS A 227 -15.45 3.73 11.82
N ARG A 228 -14.38 3.34 12.53
CA ARG A 228 -13.22 4.19 12.75
C ARG A 228 -11.95 3.37 12.67
N THR A 229 -10.92 3.92 12.05
CA THR A 229 -9.57 3.37 12.12
C THR A 229 -8.71 4.28 12.98
N ILE A 230 -8.00 3.68 13.92
CA ILE A 230 -7.06 4.37 14.81
C ILE A 230 -5.72 3.66 14.77
N MET A 231 -4.64 4.41 14.94
CA MET A 231 -3.34 3.88 15.32
C MET A 231 -3.30 3.80 16.83
N PHE A 232 -3.22 2.61 17.39
CA PHE A 232 -3.16 2.39 18.82
C PHE A 232 -1.79 1.87 19.23
N ASP A 233 -1.21 2.48 20.26
CA ASP A 233 0.07 2.06 20.83
C ASP A 233 -0.18 1.27 22.11
N PHE A 234 -0.01 -0.04 22.05
CA PHE A 234 -0.16 -0.95 23.19
C PHE A 234 0.97 -0.84 24.21
N SER A 235 2.06 -0.12 23.90
CA SER A 235 3.16 0.12 24.84
C SER A 235 2.90 1.32 25.72
N GLY A 236 2.43 2.44 25.13
CA GLY A 236 2.17 3.69 25.83
C GLY A 236 0.69 3.99 26.08
N GLY A 237 -0.23 3.18 25.58
CA GLY A 237 -1.68 3.40 25.71
C GLY A 237 -2.18 4.66 25.00
N SER A 238 -1.44 5.16 24.00
CA SER A 238 -1.84 6.31 23.20
C SER A 238 -2.59 5.90 21.94
N SER A 239 -3.53 6.71 21.50
CA SER A 239 -4.24 6.49 20.24
C SER A 239 -4.23 7.76 19.39
N SER A 240 -4.12 7.60 18.09
CA SER A 240 -4.26 8.67 17.11
C SER A 240 -5.16 8.20 15.96
N VAL A 241 -5.93 9.14 15.41
CA VAL A 241 -6.79 8.82 14.26
C VAL A 241 -5.92 8.54 13.05
N LEU A 242 -6.10 7.37 12.44
CA LEU A 242 -5.41 7.03 11.22
C LEU A 242 -6.23 7.51 10.01
N GLN A 243 -5.78 8.60 9.40
CA GLN A 243 -6.41 9.16 8.20
C GLN A 243 -5.77 8.62 6.91
N VAL A 244 -5.73 7.31 6.73
CA VAL A 244 -5.35 6.75 5.43
C VAL A 244 -6.57 6.65 4.55
N SER A 245 -6.64 7.51 3.55
CA SER A 245 -7.72 7.51 2.58
C SER A 245 -7.57 6.35 1.60
N SER A 246 -8.63 5.57 1.43
CA SER A 246 -8.73 4.56 0.35
C SER A 246 -8.45 5.19 -1.03
N ARG A 247 -8.77 6.47 -1.20
CA ARG A 247 -8.53 7.23 -2.41
C ARG A 247 -7.04 7.45 -2.69
N GLU A 248 -6.25 7.83 -1.68
CA GLU A 248 -4.80 8.02 -1.84
C GLU A 248 -4.10 6.73 -2.27
N LYS A 249 -4.48 5.61 -1.67
CA LYS A 249 -3.98 4.28 -2.03
C LYS A 249 -4.33 3.89 -3.46
N LYS A 250 -5.58 4.14 -3.88
CA LYS A 250 -6.03 3.91 -5.26
C LYS A 250 -5.31 4.81 -6.26
N ASN A 251 -5.11 6.08 -5.92
CA ASN A 251 -4.39 7.04 -6.77
C ASN A 251 -2.93 6.62 -6.96
N HIS A 252 -2.23 6.23 -5.87
CA HIS A 252 -0.87 5.69 -5.97
C HIS A 252 -0.81 4.48 -6.90
N GLY A 253 -1.70 3.50 -6.72
CA GLY A 253 -1.75 2.30 -7.55
C GLY A 253 -2.09 2.59 -9.01
N ALA A 254 -3.09 3.45 -9.27
CA ALA A 254 -3.52 3.82 -10.63
C ALA A 254 -2.40 4.54 -11.39
N LEU A 255 -1.77 5.54 -10.78
CA LEU A 255 -0.64 6.25 -11.38
C LEU A 255 0.55 5.32 -11.65
N GLY A 256 0.82 4.37 -10.73
CA GLY A 256 1.85 3.35 -10.92
C GLY A 256 1.57 2.44 -12.12
N VAL A 257 0.34 1.95 -12.27
CA VAL A 257 -0.06 1.11 -13.41
C VAL A 257 -0.02 1.90 -14.72
N ILE A 258 -0.51 3.15 -14.73
CA ILE A 258 -0.49 3.99 -15.94
C ILE A 258 0.95 4.33 -16.34
N GLY A 259 1.79 4.80 -15.41
CA GLY A 259 3.17 5.19 -15.70
C GLY A 259 4.03 3.99 -16.07
N TRP A 260 4.19 3.05 -15.13
CA TRP A 260 5.09 1.90 -15.25
C TRP A 260 4.52 0.72 -16.01
N GLY A 261 3.20 0.51 -15.94
CA GLY A 261 2.54 -0.58 -16.62
C GLY A 261 2.17 -0.30 -18.08
N LEU A 262 1.99 0.96 -18.48
CA LEU A 262 1.53 1.32 -19.82
C LEU A 262 2.47 2.29 -20.53
N ILE A 263 2.66 3.51 -20.01
CA ILE A 263 3.31 4.60 -20.77
C ILE A 263 4.78 4.28 -21.04
N LEU A 264 5.55 3.91 -20.01
CA LEU A 264 6.99 3.62 -20.16
C LEU A 264 7.26 2.41 -21.06
N PRO A 265 6.54 1.25 -20.95
CA PRO A 265 6.66 0.15 -21.89
C PRO A 265 6.34 0.53 -23.34
N VAL A 266 5.26 1.29 -23.59
CA VAL A 266 4.91 1.79 -24.93
C VAL A 266 6.01 2.67 -25.49
N GLY A 267 6.55 3.59 -24.67
CA GLY A 267 7.68 4.44 -25.07
C GLY A 267 8.94 3.63 -25.40
N ALA A 268 9.19 2.51 -24.74
CA ALA A 268 10.33 1.63 -25.02
C ALA A 268 10.18 0.83 -26.33
N ILE A 269 8.95 0.57 -26.77
CA ILE A 269 8.65 -0.09 -28.05
C ILE A 269 9.05 0.79 -29.25
N VAL A 270 8.85 2.10 -29.17
CA VAL A 270 9.05 3.05 -30.27
C VAL A 270 10.45 2.95 -30.90
N PRO A 271 11.59 3.05 -30.18
CA PRO A 271 12.90 3.00 -30.79
C PRO A 271 13.27 1.63 -31.35
N ARG A 272 12.60 0.56 -30.98
CA ARG A 272 12.83 -0.80 -31.48
C ARG A 272 12.22 -0.99 -32.87
N TYR A 273 10.97 -0.58 -33.05
CA TYR A 273 10.19 -0.91 -34.25
C TYR A 273 9.97 0.24 -35.22
N PHE A 274 10.02 1.50 -34.73
CA PHE A 274 9.72 2.69 -35.52
C PHE A 274 10.96 3.52 -35.87
N LYS A 275 12.18 2.98 -35.67
CA LYS A 275 13.41 3.70 -35.94
C LYS A 275 13.57 4.19 -37.38
N HIS A 276 12.88 3.56 -38.34
CA HIS A 276 12.85 3.94 -39.74
C HIS A 276 12.09 5.28 -40.00
N LYS A 277 11.35 5.79 -39.02
CA LYS A 277 10.65 7.07 -39.05
C LYS A 277 11.50 8.17 -38.40
N ASP A 278 12.78 8.33 -38.82
CA ASP A 278 13.66 9.39 -38.31
C ASP A 278 13.25 10.76 -38.85
N PRO A 279 13.18 11.86 -38.05
CA PRO A 279 13.50 11.94 -36.62
C PRO A 279 12.31 11.70 -35.66
N LEU A 280 11.11 11.41 -36.18
CA LEU A 280 9.87 11.30 -35.41
C LEU A 280 9.95 10.29 -34.27
N TRP A 281 10.55 9.10 -34.50
CA TRP A 281 10.69 8.06 -33.46
C TRP A 281 11.41 8.56 -32.20
N TYR A 282 12.40 9.46 -32.41
CA TYR A 282 13.19 9.98 -31.30
C TYR A 282 12.39 10.93 -30.41
N TYR A 283 11.69 11.88 -31.01
CA TYR A 283 10.82 12.80 -30.28
C TYR A 283 9.68 12.08 -29.59
N LEU A 284 9.05 11.14 -30.28
CA LEU A 284 7.96 10.35 -29.74
C LEU A 284 8.43 9.51 -28.52
N HIS A 285 9.57 8.83 -28.65
CA HIS A 285 10.19 8.12 -27.53
C HIS A 285 10.47 9.04 -26.35
N ALA A 286 11.10 10.18 -26.60
CA ALA A 286 11.48 11.11 -25.54
C ALA A 286 10.26 11.69 -24.82
N ILE A 287 9.22 12.11 -25.55
CA ILE A 287 7.99 12.67 -24.97
C ILE A 287 7.25 11.62 -24.14
N ILE A 288 7.05 10.41 -24.69
CA ILE A 288 6.34 9.34 -23.98
C ILE A 288 7.12 8.95 -22.72
N GLN A 289 8.46 8.82 -22.79
CA GLN A 289 9.28 8.49 -21.63
C GLN A 289 9.26 9.59 -20.57
N LEU A 290 9.28 10.86 -20.97
CA LEU A 290 9.17 11.98 -20.03
C LEU A 290 7.79 11.96 -19.33
N LEU A 291 6.72 11.77 -20.09
CA LEU A 291 5.37 11.64 -19.52
C LEU A 291 5.30 10.48 -18.53
N GLY A 292 5.81 9.29 -18.89
CA GLY A 292 5.86 8.14 -18.02
C GLY A 292 6.69 8.37 -16.76
N PHE A 293 7.80 9.10 -16.86
CA PHE A 293 8.62 9.50 -15.72
C PHE A 293 7.85 10.42 -14.76
N VAL A 294 7.10 11.41 -15.26
CA VAL A 294 6.26 12.29 -14.43
C VAL A 294 5.21 11.49 -13.64
N PHE A 295 4.52 10.54 -14.30
CA PHE A 295 3.57 9.65 -13.61
C PHE A 295 4.28 8.75 -12.58
N GLY A 296 5.46 8.23 -12.92
CA GLY A 296 6.28 7.42 -12.02
C GLY A 296 6.73 8.21 -10.80
N LEU A 297 7.18 9.46 -10.98
CA LEU A 297 7.57 10.34 -9.88
C LEU A 297 6.38 10.67 -8.96
N ALA A 298 5.23 11.01 -9.54
CA ALA A 298 4.00 11.25 -8.77
C ALA A 298 3.60 10.01 -7.95
N THR A 299 3.75 8.81 -8.51
CA THR A 299 3.53 7.55 -7.79
C THR A 299 4.46 7.42 -6.59
N VAL A 300 5.75 7.71 -6.74
CA VAL A 300 6.72 7.63 -5.64
C VAL A 300 6.39 8.63 -4.53
N LEU A 301 6.06 9.88 -4.88
CA LEU A 301 5.69 10.91 -3.90
C LEU A 301 4.45 10.52 -3.08
N LEU A 302 3.41 10.00 -3.75
CA LEU A 302 2.24 9.47 -3.06
C LEU A 302 2.57 8.24 -2.21
N GLY A 303 3.49 7.39 -2.65
CA GLY A 303 3.96 6.22 -1.89
C GLY A 303 4.68 6.61 -0.60
N ILE A 304 5.52 7.65 -0.63
CA ILE A 304 6.19 8.18 0.55
C ILE A 304 5.15 8.71 1.55
N GLN A 305 4.20 9.54 1.10
CA GLN A 305 3.14 10.06 1.95
C GLN A 305 2.30 8.96 2.60
N LEU A 306 1.99 7.90 1.84
CA LEU A 306 1.26 6.74 2.37
C LEU A 306 2.07 5.98 3.42
N TYR A 307 3.37 5.80 3.19
CA TYR A 307 4.26 5.11 4.11
C TYR A 307 4.38 5.85 5.44
N ASP A 308 4.56 7.18 5.40
CA ASP A 308 4.68 8.02 6.59
C ASP A 308 3.38 8.01 7.42
N LYS A 309 2.22 8.06 6.75
CA LYS A 309 0.92 7.97 7.43
C LYS A 309 0.68 6.61 8.09
N LEU A 310 1.09 5.53 7.44
CA LEU A 310 0.89 4.18 7.95
C LEU A 310 1.80 3.86 9.12
N ASN A 311 3.07 4.25 9.06
CA ASN A 311 4.12 3.98 10.05
C ASN A 311 4.11 2.53 10.59
N VAL A 312 3.83 1.56 9.70
CA VAL A 312 3.75 0.13 10.01
C VAL A 312 4.95 -0.58 9.41
N LYS A 313 5.72 -1.26 10.23
CA LYS A 313 6.81 -2.13 9.77
C LYS A 313 6.23 -3.45 9.24
N ASN A 314 6.38 -3.68 7.94
CA ASN A 314 5.98 -4.92 7.29
C ASN A 314 6.97 -5.23 6.17
N ALA A 315 7.58 -6.43 6.19
CA ALA A 315 8.61 -6.83 5.24
C ALA A 315 8.19 -6.68 3.76
N ASN A 316 6.92 -6.94 3.44
CA ASN A 316 6.43 -6.79 2.07
C ASN A 316 6.30 -5.32 1.64
N ILE A 317 5.91 -4.43 2.57
CA ILE A 317 5.86 -2.98 2.32
C ILE A 317 7.28 -2.45 2.12
N ASP A 318 8.23 -2.90 2.95
CA ASP A 318 9.63 -2.51 2.84
C ASP A 318 10.26 -3.00 1.52
N ALA A 319 9.92 -4.22 1.07
CA ALA A 319 10.35 -4.75 -0.23
C ALA A 319 9.79 -3.91 -1.40
N HIS A 320 8.49 -3.61 -1.39
CA HIS A 320 7.85 -2.76 -2.41
C HIS A 320 8.49 -1.35 -2.46
N ARG A 321 8.71 -0.75 -1.30
CA ARG A 321 9.38 0.55 -1.16
C ARG A 321 10.82 0.49 -1.67
N GLY A 322 11.60 -0.52 -1.27
CA GLY A 322 12.98 -0.70 -1.70
C GLY A 322 13.11 -0.84 -3.22
N ILE A 323 12.27 -1.68 -3.83
CA ILE A 323 12.21 -1.83 -5.29
C ILE A 323 11.77 -0.49 -5.94
N GLY A 324 10.80 0.21 -5.36
CA GLY A 324 10.34 1.51 -5.85
C GLY A 324 11.45 2.57 -5.87
N ILE A 325 12.27 2.65 -4.82
CA ILE A 325 13.43 3.53 -4.75
C ILE A 325 14.48 3.12 -5.79
N PHE A 326 14.78 1.83 -5.93
CA PHE A 326 15.71 1.33 -6.93
C PHE A 326 15.28 1.72 -8.36
N ILE A 327 14.00 1.56 -8.67
CA ILE A 327 13.43 1.94 -9.98
C ILE A 327 13.53 3.47 -10.18
N LEU A 328 13.28 4.27 -9.14
CA LEU A 328 13.41 5.72 -9.22
C LEU A 328 14.85 6.13 -9.58
N VAL A 329 15.86 5.52 -8.94
CA VAL A 329 17.27 5.78 -9.26
C VAL A 329 17.56 5.43 -10.72
N LEU A 330 17.10 4.27 -11.20
CA LEU A 330 17.26 3.90 -12.61
C LEU A 330 16.57 4.90 -13.56
N SER A 331 15.40 5.42 -13.16
CA SER A 331 14.66 6.41 -13.96
C SER A 331 15.41 7.74 -14.06
N ILE A 332 15.99 8.20 -12.96
CA ILE A 332 16.83 9.41 -12.96
C ILE A 332 18.02 9.21 -13.88
N LEU A 333 18.68 8.05 -13.83
CA LEU A 333 19.77 7.71 -14.73
C LEU A 333 19.32 7.69 -16.20
N GLN A 334 18.08 7.26 -16.50
CA GLN A 334 17.52 7.31 -17.86
C GLN A 334 17.25 8.76 -18.32
N ILE A 335 16.79 9.64 -17.44
CA ILE A 335 16.64 11.08 -17.75
C ILE A 335 18.01 11.72 -18.00
N LEU A 336 19.01 11.42 -17.16
CA LEU A 336 20.39 11.89 -17.40
C LEU A 336 20.94 11.41 -18.74
N ALA A 337 20.59 10.20 -19.18
CA ALA A 337 20.97 9.69 -20.49
C ALA A 337 20.47 10.57 -21.65
N PHE A 338 19.33 11.26 -21.50
CA PHE A 338 18.83 12.20 -22.49
C PHE A 338 19.78 13.38 -22.66
N PHE A 339 20.23 13.98 -21.58
CA PHE A 339 21.15 15.13 -21.60
C PHE A 339 22.58 14.75 -21.99
N LEU A 340 23.03 13.55 -21.60
CA LEU A 340 24.39 13.05 -21.86
C LEU A 340 24.50 12.26 -23.18
N ARG A 341 23.56 12.44 -24.11
CA ARG A 341 23.54 11.70 -25.37
C ARG A 341 24.69 12.09 -26.30
N PRO A 342 25.68 11.20 -26.57
CA PRO A 342 26.79 11.51 -27.44
C PRO A 342 26.37 11.64 -28.92
N LYS A 343 27.17 12.31 -29.74
CA LYS A 343 27.00 12.38 -31.19
C LYS A 343 27.06 10.96 -31.80
N LYS A 344 26.41 10.74 -32.97
CA LYS A 344 26.32 9.42 -33.62
C LYS A 344 27.70 8.81 -33.91
N GLU A 345 28.66 9.62 -34.25
CA GLU A 345 30.03 9.26 -34.67
C GLU A 345 30.98 8.99 -33.49
N SER A 346 30.56 9.34 -32.27
CA SER A 346 31.39 9.21 -31.07
C SER A 346 31.61 7.75 -30.69
N LYS A 347 32.85 7.34 -30.35
CA LYS A 347 33.19 6.02 -29.86
C LYS A 347 32.44 5.68 -28.58
N ILE A 348 32.12 6.65 -27.73
CA ILE A 348 31.38 6.50 -26.47
C ILE A 348 29.90 6.14 -26.75
N ARG A 349 29.37 6.46 -27.95
CA ARG A 349 27.98 6.19 -28.33
C ARG A 349 27.57 4.73 -28.15
N ARG A 350 28.48 3.78 -28.42
CA ARG A 350 28.22 2.33 -28.24
C ARG A 350 27.96 1.99 -26.77
N TYR A 351 28.76 2.51 -25.86
CA TYR A 351 28.60 2.28 -24.42
C TYR A 351 27.36 2.97 -23.88
N TRP A 352 27.07 4.19 -24.35
CA TRP A 352 25.85 4.91 -24.00
C TRP A 352 24.59 4.15 -24.46
N ASN A 353 24.56 3.61 -25.68
CA ASN A 353 23.44 2.81 -26.17
C ASN A 353 23.24 1.55 -25.32
N TRP A 354 24.33 0.87 -24.94
CA TRP A 354 24.28 -0.31 -24.09
C TRP A 354 23.71 0.05 -22.71
N TYR A 355 24.25 1.03 -22.05
CA TYR A 355 23.81 1.55 -20.77
C TYR A 355 22.32 1.90 -20.80
N HIS A 356 21.92 2.84 -21.69
CA HIS A 356 20.56 3.30 -21.79
C HIS A 356 19.56 2.14 -22.02
N SER A 357 19.87 1.22 -22.93
CA SER A 357 18.96 0.12 -23.25
C SER A 357 18.84 -0.92 -22.14
N TRP A 358 19.93 -1.27 -21.45
CA TRP A 358 19.89 -2.26 -20.38
C TRP A 358 19.29 -1.73 -19.10
N PHE A 359 19.67 -0.54 -18.68
CA PHE A 359 19.10 0.09 -17.50
C PHE A 359 17.59 0.36 -17.67
N GLY A 360 17.16 0.76 -18.87
CA GLY A 360 15.75 0.91 -19.19
C GLY A 360 14.97 -0.42 -19.08
N ARG A 361 15.53 -1.52 -19.61
CA ARG A 361 14.89 -2.85 -19.48
C ARG A 361 14.80 -3.34 -18.05
N ILE A 362 15.88 -3.16 -17.28
CA ILE A 362 15.92 -3.51 -15.86
C ILE A 362 14.86 -2.71 -15.10
N ALA A 363 14.75 -1.40 -15.36
CA ALA A 363 13.75 -0.55 -14.74
C ALA A 363 12.31 -1.01 -15.06
N LEU A 364 12.02 -1.35 -16.31
CA LEU A 364 10.70 -1.86 -16.72
C LEU A 364 10.38 -3.21 -16.09
N PHE A 365 11.35 -4.12 -16.01
CA PHE A 365 11.19 -5.43 -15.39
C PHE A 365 10.85 -5.32 -13.90
N PHE A 366 11.65 -4.55 -13.16
CA PHE A 366 11.37 -4.33 -11.73
C PHE A 366 10.11 -3.49 -11.51
N GLY A 367 9.78 -2.58 -12.44
CA GLY A 367 8.52 -1.85 -12.42
C GLY A 367 7.31 -2.77 -12.48
N ALA A 368 7.33 -3.75 -13.39
CA ALA A 368 6.26 -4.74 -13.50
C ALA A 368 6.13 -5.59 -12.23
N ILE A 369 7.23 -6.07 -11.67
CA ILE A 369 7.24 -6.81 -10.40
C ILE A 369 6.67 -5.95 -9.26
N ASN A 370 7.10 -4.69 -9.18
CA ASN A 370 6.68 -3.78 -8.11
C ASN A 370 5.19 -3.46 -8.15
N ILE A 371 4.59 -3.39 -9.36
CA ILE A 371 3.13 -3.24 -9.50
C ILE A 371 2.42 -4.48 -8.94
N VAL A 372 2.88 -5.69 -9.26
CA VAL A 372 2.29 -6.94 -8.74
C VAL A 372 2.35 -6.97 -7.21
N LEU A 373 3.52 -6.66 -6.64
CA LEU A 373 3.69 -6.55 -5.18
C LEU A 373 2.74 -5.50 -4.59
N GLY A 374 2.64 -4.31 -5.21
CA GLY A 374 1.74 -3.24 -4.77
C GLY A 374 0.27 -3.67 -4.78
N ILE A 375 -0.19 -4.39 -5.81
CA ILE A 375 -1.55 -4.95 -5.87
C ILE A 375 -1.79 -5.95 -4.74
N GLN A 376 -0.80 -6.80 -4.41
CA GLN A 376 -0.91 -7.78 -3.33
C GLN A 376 -0.96 -7.11 -1.96
N ILE A 377 0.00 -6.23 -1.66
CA ILE A 377 0.10 -5.53 -0.37
C ILE A 377 -1.08 -4.59 -0.15
N GLY A 378 -1.55 -3.97 -1.24
CA GLY A 378 -2.70 -3.09 -1.25
C GLY A 378 -4.03 -3.79 -0.99
N TYR A 379 -4.05 -5.14 -0.97
CA TYR A 379 -5.29 -5.92 -0.94
C TYR A 379 -6.30 -5.42 -1.98
N ALA A 380 -5.79 -5.00 -3.13
CA ALA A 380 -6.62 -4.58 -4.25
C ALA A 380 -7.45 -5.78 -4.74
N GLY A 381 -8.69 -5.55 -5.14
CA GLY A 381 -9.59 -6.61 -5.57
C GLY A 381 -9.05 -7.41 -6.77
N ASN A 382 -9.67 -8.54 -7.06
CA ASN A 382 -9.29 -9.38 -8.20
C ASN A 382 -9.37 -8.62 -9.52
N GLU A 383 -10.21 -7.60 -9.60
CA GLU A 383 -10.36 -6.72 -10.75
C GLU A 383 -9.03 -6.05 -11.14
N TRP A 384 -8.22 -5.63 -10.16
CA TRP A 384 -6.90 -5.03 -10.39
C TRP A 384 -5.87 -6.06 -10.86
N LYS A 385 -5.89 -7.27 -10.29
CA LYS A 385 -5.01 -8.36 -10.71
C LYS A 385 -5.28 -8.79 -12.14
N ILE A 386 -6.56 -9.01 -12.46
CA ILE A 386 -7.01 -9.39 -13.80
C ILE A 386 -6.74 -8.25 -14.80
N GLY A 387 -7.09 -7.01 -14.46
CA GLY A 387 -6.86 -5.84 -15.32
C GLY A 387 -5.39 -5.62 -15.64
N TYR A 388 -4.50 -5.74 -14.66
CA TYR A 388 -3.06 -5.62 -14.89
C TYR A 388 -2.50 -6.82 -15.67
N GLY A 389 -2.98 -8.03 -15.41
CA GLY A 389 -2.65 -9.23 -16.19
C GLY A 389 -3.03 -9.09 -17.66
N PHE A 390 -4.23 -8.56 -17.95
CA PHE A 390 -4.67 -8.23 -19.32
C PHE A 390 -3.78 -7.18 -19.98
N LEU A 391 -3.43 -6.11 -19.28
CA LEU A 391 -2.55 -5.07 -19.79
C LEU A 391 -1.18 -5.64 -20.18
N LEU A 392 -0.58 -6.46 -19.32
CA LEU A 392 0.69 -7.15 -19.62
C LEU A 392 0.57 -8.08 -20.83
N ALA A 393 -0.51 -8.84 -20.92
CA ALA A 393 -0.76 -9.74 -22.05
C ALA A 393 -0.89 -8.98 -23.37
N ILE A 394 -1.60 -7.86 -23.39
CA ILE A 394 -1.75 -6.99 -24.57
C ILE A 394 -0.38 -6.43 -25.01
N ILE A 395 0.43 -5.92 -24.07
CA ILE A 395 1.76 -5.39 -24.37
C ILE A 395 2.68 -6.50 -24.91
N LEU A 396 2.65 -7.68 -24.30
CA LEU A 396 3.45 -8.82 -24.75
C LEU A 396 3.03 -9.27 -26.16
N LEU A 397 1.72 -9.38 -26.42
CA LEU A 397 1.20 -9.73 -27.74
C LEU A 397 1.61 -8.68 -28.78
N ALA A 398 1.49 -7.39 -28.46
CA ALA A 398 1.93 -6.32 -29.35
C ALA A 398 3.44 -6.43 -29.67
N VAL A 399 4.28 -6.73 -28.67
CA VAL A 399 5.72 -6.94 -28.89
C VAL A 399 5.97 -8.16 -29.77
N ILE A 400 5.28 -9.27 -29.55
CA ILE A 400 5.42 -10.49 -30.39
C ILE A 400 5.04 -10.21 -31.83
N VAL A 401 3.89 -9.55 -32.07
CA VAL A 401 3.44 -9.20 -33.41
C VAL A 401 4.42 -8.24 -34.10
N LEU A 402 4.86 -7.20 -33.40
CA LEU A 402 5.83 -6.24 -33.93
C LEU A 402 7.19 -6.89 -34.23
N GLU A 403 7.64 -7.83 -33.42
CA GLU A 403 8.87 -8.56 -33.64
C GLU A 403 8.75 -9.49 -34.87
N ALA A 404 7.63 -10.20 -35.02
CA ALA A 404 7.34 -11.01 -36.20
C ALA A 404 7.34 -10.16 -37.48
N LEU A 405 6.64 -9.05 -37.49
CA LEU A 405 6.60 -8.11 -38.63
C LEU A 405 8.00 -7.53 -38.94
N TYR A 406 8.77 -7.22 -37.92
CA TYR A 406 10.16 -6.74 -38.09
C TYR A 406 11.05 -7.78 -38.77
N TRP A 407 10.95 -9.05 -38.35
CA TRP A 407 11.73 -10.16 -38.98
C TRP A 407 11.26 -10.47 -40.38
N MET A 408 9.95 -10.47 -40.67
CA MET A 408 9.42 -10.68 -42.02
C MET A 408 9.97 -9.62 -42.97
N LYS A 409 9.82 -8.34 -42.62
CA LYS A 409 10.34 -7.23 -43.44
C LYS A 409 11.85 -7.32 -43.69
N ARG A 410 12.61 -7.77 -42.71
CA ARG A 410 14.07 -7.96 -42.86
C ARG A 410 14.42 -9.15 -43.74
N SER A 411 13.62 -10.19 -43.74
CA SER A 411 13.78 -11.36 -44.65
C SER A 411 13.57 -10.97 -46.11
N ASP A 412 12.48 -10.22 -46.39
CA ASP A 412 12.14 -9.75 -47.72
C ASP A 412 13.26 -8.86 -48.33
N GLN A 413 13.84 -7.97 -47.51
CA GLN A 413 14.97 -7.12 -47.93
C GLN A 413 16.25 -7.90 -48.28
N LYS A 414 16.44 -9.08 -47.67
CA LYS A 414 17.60 -9.97 -48.01
C LYS A 414 17.33 -10.84 -49.23
N ALA A 415 16.08 -11.13 -49.54
CA ALA A 415 15.67 -11.97 -50.66
C ALA A 415 15.62 -11.21 -52.00
N THR A 416 15.62 -9.85 -52.00
CA THR A 416 15.69 -9.08 -53.24
C THR A 416 17.10 -9.11 -53.77
N PRO A 417 17.40 -9.78 -54.92
CA PRO A 417 18.74 -9.79 -55.50
C PRO A 417 19.09 -8.37 -55.93
N SER A 418 20.37 -7.98 -55.71
CA SER A 418 20.92 -6.76 -56.30
C SER A 418 20.80 -6.88 -57.81
N THR A 419 19.94 -6.08 -58.45
CA THR A 419 19.88 -5.91 -59.89
C THR A 419 21.25 -5.40 -60.32
N PHE A 420 22.02 -6.30 -60.91
CA PHE A 420 23.29 -5.96 -61.56
C PHE A 420 22.94 -5.09 -62.77
N GLN A 421 23.09 -3.80 -62.66
CA GLN A 421 23.05 -2.89 -63.82
C GLN A 421 24.36 -3.10 -64.59
N MET A 422 24.31 -3.86 -65.68
CA MET A 422 25.37 -3.84 -66.67
C MET A 422 25.30 -2.47 -67.34
N ASN A 423 26.34 -1.66 -67.12
CA ASN A 423 26.55 -0.48 -67.97
C ASN A 423 26.83 -0.97 -69.40
N PRO A 424 26.07 -0.50 -70.40
CA PRO A 424 26.45 -0.80 -71.79
C PRO A 424 27.83 -0.17 -72.05
N MET A 425 28.79 -1.00 -72.48
CA MET A 425 30.06 -0.53 -73.02
C MET A 425 29.76 0.33 -74.27
N GLN A 426 30.18 1.60 -74.22
CA GLN A 426 30.35 2.44 -75.39
C GLN A 426 31.65 2.10 -76.13
#